data_eba23f882263a6bccc96f8cc9f15fd44
#
_entry.id   eba23f882263a6bccc96f8cc9f15fd44
#
_cell.length_a   1.000
_cell.length_b   1.000
_cell.length_c   1.000
_cell.angle_alpha   90.00
_cell.angle_beta   90.00
_cell.angle_gamma   90.00
#
_symmetry.space_group_name_H-M   'P 1'
#
loop_
_entity.id
_entity.type
_entity.pdbx_description
1 polymer ?
#
loop_
_entity_poly.entity_id
_entity_poly.type
_entity_poly.pdbx_seq_one_letter_code
_entity_poly.pdbx_strand_id
1 'polypeptide(L)'
;MENKELIAAGKAVLGIEFGSTRIKAVLINEKYEPIAGGSYTWENSLENGVWTYPLTQIHEGLQTCYAELKKDVQAKYGVKLTKFRAGGISAMMHGYLAFDKDEKLLVPFRTWRNTITGEASLKLSELFNFPVPERWSISHFYQAILKNEPHVPQIKNVYTLAAYIHYMLTGQKVIGVGDASGMFPVKLNGSKADYNADYIAKFEALPEVSTFGFKINEVFPKVLMAGEAAGTLTEAGAKFLDPTGELEAGIPFCPPEGDAGTGMAATNSVKAKTGNISAGTSVFSMVVLEKDLANVYPGIIDIVTTPDGYPVAMVHCNNCTGEHNYWMDLFYEVAQTMCGNDIPKNR
;
A
#
# COMPACT_ATOMS: atom_id res chain seq x y z
N MET A 1 10.71 11.87 -28.54
CA MET A 1 11.93 11.01 -28.38
C MET A 1 11.48 9.57 -28.56
N GLU A 2 12.23 8.75 -29.27
CA GLU A 2 11.92 7.31 -29.32
C GLU A 2 12.14 6.66 -27.94
N ASN A 3 11.37 5.61 -27.64
CA ASN A 3 11.44 4.97 -26.32
C ASN A 3 12.86 4.46 -25.98
N LYS A 4 13.60 3.97 -26.98
CA LYS A 4 14.99 3.55 -26.81
C LYS A 4 15.89 4.70 -26.30
N GLU A 5 15.82 5.85 -26.95
CA GLU A 5 16.59 7.05 -26.60
C GLU A 5 16.16 7.61 -25.24
N LEU A 6 14.86 7.58 -24.95
CA LEU A 6 14.29 8.03 -23.70
C LEU A 6 14.81 7.19 -22.52
N ILE A 7 14.86 5.86 -22.67
CA ILE A 7 15.41 4.95 -21.65
C ILE A 7 16.90 5.18 -21.49
N ALA A 8 17.68 5.21 -22.58
CA ALA A 8 19.12 5.43 -22.54
C ALA A 8 19.50 6.77 -21.91
N ALA A 9 18.65 7.80 -22.08
CA ALA A 9 18.81 9.10 -21.43
C ALA A 9 18.33 9.14 -19.96
N GLY A 10 17.77 8.05 -19.42
CA GLY A 10 17.23 7.98 -18.05
C GLY A 10 16.00 8.88 -17.86
N LYS A 11 15.17 9.09 -18.87
CA LYS A 11 14.01 9.97 -18.81
C LYS A 11 12.67 9.26 -18.60
N ALA A 12 12.65 7.92 -18.64
CA ALA A 12 11.48 7.13 -18.29
C ALA A 12 11.18 7.22 -16.79
N VAL A 13 9.94 6.94 -16.39
CA VAL A 13 9.53 6.92 -14.98
C VAL A 13 9.18 5.50 -14.58
N LEU A 14 9.62 5.09 -13.38
CA LEU A 14 9.39 3.77 -12.82
C LEU A 14 8.29 3.79 -11.76
N GLY A 15 7.26 2.96 -11.90
CA GLY A 15 6.31 2.62 -10.86
C GLY A 15 6.47 1.16 -10.44
N ILE A 16 6.45 0.89 -9.14
CA ILE A 16 6.44 -0.47 -8.58
C ILE A 16 5.25 -0.62 -7.66
N GLU A 17 4.40 -1.63 -7.92
CA GLU A 17 3.22 -1.94 -7.14
C GLU A 17 3.35 -3.31 -6.46
N PHE A 18 3.10 -3.36 -5.16
CA PHE A 18 2.98 -4.59 -4.37
C PHE A 18 1.50 -4.92 -4.16
N GLY A 19 0.89 -5.58 -5.15
CA GLY A 19 -0.47 -6.09 -5.04
C GLY A 19 -0.53 -7.41 -4.28
N SER A 20 -1.73 -7.85 -3.87
CA SER A 20 -1.91 -9.06 -3.03
C SER A 20 -1.48 -10.37 -3.69
N THR A 21 -1.45 -10.45 -5.02
CA THR A 21 -1.08 -11.67 -5.76
C THR A 21 0.10 -11.49 -6.69
N ARG A 22 0.54 -10.24 -6.89
CA ARG A 22 1.60 -9.93 -7.83
C ARG A 22 2.30 -8.62 -7.47
N ILE A 23 3.63 -8.63 -7.54
CA ILE A 23 4.45 -7.42 -7.60
C ILE A 23 4.62 -7.08 -9.08
N LYS A 24 4.45 -5.80 -9.44
CA LYS A 24 4.58 -5.32 -10.81
C LYS A 24 5.50 -4.12 -10.85
N ALA A 25 6.37 -4.07 -11.84
CA ALA A 25 7.17 -2.89 -12.19
C ALA A 25 6.81 -2.44 -13.60
N VAL A 26 6.54 -1.17 -13.77
CA VAL A 26 6.18 -0.59 -15.06
C VAL A 26 7.04 0.64 -15.33
N LEU A 27 7.63 0.67 -16.50
CA LEU A 27 8.34 1.84 -17.03
C LEU A 27 7.44 2.57 -18.01
N ILE A 28 7.25 3.87 -17.81
CA ILE A 28 6.40 4.72 -18.68
C ILE A 28 7.21 5.81 -19.36
N ASN A 29 6.74 6.23 -20.54
CA ASN A 29 7.29 7.34 -21.30
C ASN A 29 6.67 8.70 -20.94
N GLU A 30 7.08 9.77 -21.64
CA GLU A 30 6.59 11.14 -21.44
C GLU A 30 5.10 11.33 -21.79
N LYS A 31 4.47 10.35 -22.45
CA LYS A 31 3.04 10.33 -22.76
C LYS A 31 2.25 9.48 -21.78
N TYR A 32 2.90 9.02 -20.70
CA TYR A 32 2.32 8.11 -19.71
C TYR A 32 1.95 6.73 -20.24
N GLU A 33 2.54 6.33 -21.37
CA GLU A 33 2.32 5.02 -21.97
C GLU A 33 3.29 3.99 -21.36
N PRO A 34 2.82 2.79 -20.96
CA PRO A 34 3.68 1.69 -20.55
C PRO A 34 4.59 1.25 -21.69
N ILE A 35 5.90 1.25 -21.48
CA ILE A 35 6.89 0.88 -22.49
C ILE A 35 7.59 -0.43 -22.16
N ALA A 36 7.78 -0.73 -20.87
CA ALA A 36 8.33 -2.01 -20.43
C ALA A 36 7.73 -2.39 -19.08
N GLY A 37 7.80 -3.68 -18.74
CA GLY A 37 7.27 -4.19 -17.49
C GLY A 37 7.99 -5.43 -16.97
N GLY A 38 7.89 -5.64 -15.66
CA GLY A 38 8.31 -6.84 -14.98
C GLY A 38 7.27 -7.25 -13.95
N SER A 39 7.28 -8.51 -13.55
CA SER A 39 6.36 -8.99 -12.52
C SER A 39 6.92 -10.18 -11.75
N TYR A 40 6.41 -10.33 -10.52
CA TYR A 40 6.64 -11.48 -9.66
C TYR A 40 5.30 -11.91 -9.05
N THR A 41 4.93 -13.16 -9.21
CA THR A 41 3.69 -13.73 -8.63
C THR A 41 4.02 -14.26 -7.24
N TRP A 42 3.21 -13.92 -6.26
CA TRP A 42 3.33 -14.35 -4.87
C TRP A 42 1.96 -14.57 -4.23
N GLU A 43 1.96 -15.20 -3.07
CA GLU A 43 0.75 -15.41 -2.29
C GLU A 43 1.04 -15.17 -0.82
N ASN A 44 0.04 -14.67 -0.07
CA ASN A 44 0.17 -14.59 1.38
C ASN A 44 0.00 -15.98 2.00
N SER A 45 0.70 -16.22 3.09
CA SER A 45 0.61 -17.45 3.89
C SER A 45 -0.12 -17.19 5.20
N LEU A 46 -0.77 -18.21 5.73
CA LEU A 46 -1.37 -18.20 7.06
C LEU A 46 -0.40 -18.91 8.01
N GLU A 47 0.32 -18.14 8.81
CA GLU A 47 1.32 -18.64 9.76
C GLU A 47 0.87 -18.38 11.20
N ASN A 48 0.65 -19.42 11.97
CA ASN A 48 0.18 -19.32 13.37
C ASN A 48 -1.06 -18.42 13.54
N GLY A 49 -1.99 -18.47 12.59
CA GLY A 49 -3.21 -17.66 12.60
C GLY A 49 -3.04 -16.22 12.11
N VAL A 50 -1.88 -15.87 11.57
CA VAL A 50 -1.57 -14.55 11.02
C VAL A 50 -1.37 -14.64 9.51
N TRP A 51 -2.14 -13.87 8.73
CA TRP A 51 -1.91 -13.70 7.30
C TRP A 51 -0.70 -12.79 7.09
N THR A 52 0.33 -13.33 6.42
CA THR A 52 1.63 -12.67 6.27
C THR A 52 2.24 -12.88 4.88
N TYR A 53 3.24 -12.05 4.57
CA TYR A 53 4.25 -12.30 3.55
C TYR A 53 5.60 -12.27 4.25
N PRO A 54 6.43 -13.33 4.16
CA PRO A 54 7.78 -13.30 4.71
C PRO A 54 8.61 -12.15 4.14
N LEU A 55 9.37 -11.47 4.99
CA LEU A 55 10.18 -10.32 4.56
C LEU A 55 11.19 -10.68 3.46
N THR A 56 11.73 -11.90 3.52
CA THR A 56 12.61 -12.45 2.48
C THR A 56 11.90 -12.55 1.13
N GLN A 57 10.64 -12.98 1.11
CA GLN A 57 9.85 -13.07 -0.12
C GLN A 57 9.51 -11.68 -0.67
N ILE A 58 9.26 -10.69 0.20
CA ILE A 58 9.05 -9.29 -0.20
C ILE A 58 10.30 -8.76 -0.94
N HIS A 59 11.49 -8.99 -0.37
CA HIS A 59 12.76 -8.55 -0.96
C HIS A 59 13.07 -9.27 -2.28
N GLU A 60 12.98 -10.59 -2.28
CA GLU A 60 13.20 -11.42 -3.47
C GLU A 60 12.22 -11.05 -4.59
N GLY A 61 10.95 -10.88 -4.24
CA GLY A 61 9.92 -10.50 -5.20
C GLY A 61 10.16 -9.14 -5.85
N LEU A 62 10.60 -8.13 -5.07
CA LEU A 62 11.01 -6.83 -5.58
C LEU A 62 12.17 -6.95 -6.56
N GLN A 63 13.25 -7.64 -6.17
CA GLN A 63 14.44 -7.81 -6.98
C GLN A 63 14.15 -8.58 -8.27
N THR A 64 13.38 -9.66 -8.18
CA THR A 64 12.97 -10.45 -9.33
C THR A 64 12.11 -9.64 -10.29
N CYS A 65 11.13 -8.90 -9.77
CA CYS A 65 10.27 -8.04 -10.56
C CYS A 65 11.08 -6.97 -11.33
N TYR A 66 12.06 -6.34 -10.68
CA TYR A 66 12.94 -5.37 -11.32
C TYR A 66 13.88 -6.02 -12.35
N ALA A 67 14.41 -7.19 -12.05
CA ALA A 67 15.24 -7.95 -13.01
C ALA A 67 14.46 -8.33 -14.28
N GLU A 68 13.19 -8.75 -14.14
CA GLU A 68 12.32 -9.02 -15.28
C GLU A 68 12.03 -7.75 -16.11
N LEU A 69 11.84 -6.59 -15.46
CA LEU A 69 11.75 -5.31 -16.16
C LEU A 69 13.03 -5.00 -16.96
N LYS A 70 14.22 -5.19 -16.39
CA LYS A 70 15.50 -5.00 -17.10
C LYS A 70 15.59 -5.90 -18.33
N LYS A 71 15.17 -7.17 -18.21
CA LYS A 71 15.15 -8.12 -19.34
C LYS A 71 14.20 -7.68 -20.44
N ASP A 72 13.00 -7.19 -20.08
CA ASP A 72 12.00 -6.71 -21.04
C ASP A 72 12.51 -5.46 -21.78
N VAL A 73 13.15 -4.52 -21.07
CA VAL A 73 13.82 -3.35 -21.67
C VAL A 73 14.93 -3.79 -22.65
N GLN A 74 15.78 -4.72 -22.25
CA GLN A 74 16.85 -5.23 -23.10
C GLN A 74 16.29 -5.92 -24.36
N ALA A 75 15.25 -6.73 -24.20
CA ALA A 75 14.63 -7.46 -25.31
C ALA A 75 13.92 -6.53 -26.32
N LYS A 76 13.20 -5.51 -25.84
CA LYS A 76 12.43 -4.60 -26.69
C LYS A 76 13.28 -3.51 -27.35
N TYR A 77 14.28 -3.00 -26.64
CA TYR A 77 15.01 -1.79 -27.05
C TYR A 77 16.52 -1.99 -27.23
N GLY A 78 17.09 -3.12 -26.79
CA GLY A 78 18.51 -3.38 -26.90
C GLY A 78 19.40 -2.46 -26.05
N VAL A 79 18.85 -1.89 -24.97
CA VAL A 79 19.56 -0.99 -24.04
C VAL A 79 19.46 -1.51 -22.60
N LYS A 80 20.46 -1.15 -21.79
CA LYS A 80 20.43 -1.41 -20.35
C LYS A 80 19.64 -0.35 -19.61
N LEU A 81 18.86 -0.75 -18.61
CA LEU A 81 18.19 0.16 -17.69
C LEU A 81 19.12 0.45 -16.50
N THR A 82 19.89 1.52 -16.57
CA THR A 82 20.83 1.93 -15.50
C THR A 82 20.30 3.12 -14.69
N LYS A 83 19.31 3.84 -15.23
CA LYS A 83 18.67 4.98 -14.57
C LYS A 83 17.29 5.25 -15.11
N PHE A 84 16.50 5.98 -14.33
CA PHE A 84 15.20 6.52 -14.71
C PHE A 84 15.03 7.91 -14.09
N ARG A 85 14.07 8.69 -14.59
CA ARG A 85 13.86 10.09 -14.17
C ARG A 85 13.38 10.20 -12.73
N ALA A 86 12.45 9.32 -12.33
CA ALA A 86 11.87 9.26 -11.00
C ALA A 86 11.27 7.89 -10.75
N GLY A 87 11.17 7.50 -9.47
CA GLY A 87 10.52 6.27 -9.04
C GLY A 87 9.38 6.51 -8.07
N GLY A 88 8.45 5.57 -8.00
CA GLY A 88 7.37 5.55 -7.03
C GLY A 88 7.01 4.14 -6.59
N ILE A 89 6.62 4.02 -5.32
CA ILE A 89 6.18 2.77 -4.70
C ILE A 89 4.69 2.88 -4.38
N SER A 90 3.93 1.90 -4.82
CA SER A 90 2.56 1.64 -4.42
C SER A 90 2.48 0.26 -3.78
N ALA A 91 1.67 0.08 -2.74
CA ALA A 91 1.46 -1.23 -2.15
C ALA A 91 0.04 -1.37 -1.60
N MET A 92 -0.36 -2.63 -1.35
CA MET A 92 -1.54 -2.90 -0.56
C MET A 92 -1.51 -2.08 0.73
N MET A 93 -2.60 -1.38 1.01
CA MET A 93 -2.71 -0.48 2.17
C MET A 93 -2.71 -1.24 3.49
N HIS A 94 -2.55 -0.47 4.57
CA HIS A 94 -2.66 -0.95 5.94
C HIS A 94 -1.53 -1.89 6.36
N GLY A 95 -1.80 -2.71 7.39
CA GLY A 95 -0.87 -3.70 7.88
C GLY A 95 0.08 -3.17 8.95
N TYR A 96 0.90 -4.08 9.47
CA TYR A 96 1.74 -3.82 10.62
C TYR A 96 3.10 -4.49 10.45
N LEU A 97 4.08 -3.68 10.07
CA LEU A 97 5.50 -4.02 10.00
C LEU A 97 6.21 -3.30 11.15
N ALA A 98 6.42 -4.01 12.26
CA ALA A 98 7.03 -3.46 13.48
C ALA A 98 8.50 -3.84 13.58
N PHE A 99 9.35 -2.82 13.75
CA PHE A 99 10.80 -2.96 13.80
C PHE A 99 11.38 -2.41 15.11
N ASP A 100 12.48 -2.97 15.55
CA ASP A 100 13.28 -2.45 16.66
C ASP A 100 14.22 -1.31 16.21
N LYS A 101 15.08 -0.84 17.13
CA LYS A 101 16.04 0.23 16.86
C LYS A 101 17.13 -0.14 15.85
N ASP A 102 17.35 -1.42 15.60
CA ASP A 102 18.35 -1.95 14.66
C ASP A 102 17.69 -2.39 13.33
N GLU A 103 16.46 -1.92 13.06
CA GLU A 103 15.63 -2.24 11.89
C GLU A 103 15.38 -3.75 11.68
N LYS A 104 15.33 -4.50 12.79
CA LYS A 104 14.96 -5.91 12.77
C LYS A 104 13.46 -6.06 12.94
N LEU A 105 12.83 -6.82 12.04
CA LEU A 105 11.41 -7.16 12.14
C LEU A 105 11.14 -7.95 13.43
N LEU A 106 10.23 -7.46 14.25
CA LEU A 106 9.93 -7.99 15.58
C LEU A 106 8.92 -9.14 15.56
N VAL A 107 7.96 -9.06 14.65
CA VAL A 107 6.89 -10.07 14.46
C VAL A 107 6.62 -10.23 12.97
N PRO A 108 6.02 -11.34 12.52
CA PRO A 108 5.61 -11.49 11.12
C PRO A 108 4.75 -10.31 10.66
N PHE A 109 4.91 -9.89 9.40
CA PHE A 109 4.10 -8.84 8.80
C PHE A 109 2.61 -9.20 8.92
N ARG A 110 1.82 -8.39 9.62
CA ARG A 110 0.36 -8.55 9.73
C ARG A 110 -0.28 -7.76 8.61
N THR A 111 -0.81 -8.45 7.60
CA THR A 111 -1.41 -7.82 6.42
C THR A 111 -2.81 -7.29 6.70
N TRP A 112 -3.37 -6.53 5.75
CA TRP A 112 -4.75 -6.04 5.77
C TRP A 112 -5.82 -7.14 5.94
N ARG A 113 -5.46 -8.40 5.63
CA ARG A 113 -6.36 -9.55 5.67
C ARG A 113 -6.64 -10.06 7.09
N ASN A 114 -5.85 -9.64 8.07
CA ASN A 114 -6.00 -10.06 9.46
C ASN A 114 -7.19 -9.38 10.14
N THR A 115 -8.03 -10.17 10.81
CA THR A 115 -9.19 -9.74 11.62
C THR A 115 -8.97 -10.10 13.09
N ILE A 116 -7.80 -9.80 13.63
CA ILE A 116 -7.36 -10.17 14.97
C ILE A 116 -7.33 -8.99 15.95
N THR A 117 -7.85 -7.83 15.54
CA THR A 117 -7.71 -6.55 16.25
C THR A 117 -9.06 -5.95 16.64
N GLY A 118 -10.11 -6.77 16.73
CA GLY A 118 -11.48 -6.30 16.96
C GLY A 118 -11.62 -5.48 18.25
N GLU A 119 -10.96 -5.88 19.35
CA GLU A 119 -10.99 -5.13 20.61
C GLU A 119 -10.38 -3.73 20.46
N ALA A 120 -9.19 -3.64 19.84
CA ALA A 120 -8.51 -2.36 19.61
C ALA A 120 -9.32 -1.47 18.67
N SER A 121 -9.85 -2.02 17.57
CA SER A 121 -10.68 -1.32 16.60
C SER A 121 -11.91 -0.68 17.26
N LEU A 122 -12.63 -1.41 18.07
CA LEU A 122 -13.81 -0.90 18.79
C LEU A 122 -13.43 0.22 19.78
N LYS A 123 -12.41 0.00 20.63
CA LYS A 123 -11.96 1.00 21.60
C LYS A 123 -11.48 2.29 20.93
N LEU A 124 -10.72 2.17 19.82
CA LEU A 124 -10.23 3.34 19.09
C LEU A 124 -11.36 4.07 18.37
N SER A 125 -12.32 3.35 17.80
CA SER A 125 -13.47 3.96 17.14
C SER A 125 -14.34 4.75 18.14
N GLU A 126 -14.53 4.23 19.34
CA GLU A 126 -15.22 4.93 20.41
C GLU A 126 -14.42 6.15 20.92
N LEU A 127 -13.11 5.97 21.18
CA LEU A 127 -12.21 7.03 21.66
C LEU A 127 -12.18 8.24 20.73
N PHE A 128 -12.13 7.97 19.43
CA PHE A 128 -12.00 9.02 18.41
C PHE A 128 -13.36 9.52 17.90
N ASN A 129 -14.46 8.78 18.15
CA ASN A 129 -15.72 8.94 17.44
C ASN A 129 -15.51 8.98 15.92
N PHE A 130 -14.74 8.00 15.44
CA PHE A 130 -14.27 7.89 14.06
C PHE A 130 -14.11 6.39 13.69
N PRO A 131 -14.48 5.93 12.48
CA PRO A 131 -14.35 4.53 12.12
C PRO A 131 -12.86 4.16 12.01
N VAL A 132 -12.39 3.26 12.89
CA VAL A 132 -11.03 2.72 12.86
C VAL A 132 -11.11 1.22 12.58
N PRO A 133 -10.95 0.79 11.33
CA PRO A 133 -11.05 -0.61 10.93
C PRO A 133 -9.98 -1.50 11.56
N GLU A 134 -10.30 -2.78 11.72
CA GLU A 134 -9.38 -3.79 12.25
C GLU A 134 -8.06 -3.89 11.49
N ARG A 135 -8.11 -3.72 10.17
CA ARG A 135 -6.94 -3.85 9.27
C ARG A 135 -5.93 -2.70 9.38
N TRP A 136 -6.27 -1.58 10.04
CA TRP A 136 -5.39 -0.42 10.14
C TRP A 136 -4.17 -0.67 11.03
N SER A 137 -3.06 -0.02 10.72
CA SER A 137 -1.81 -0.20 11.49
C SER A 137 -1.96 0.15 12.95
N ILE A 138 -2.72 1.21 13.28
CA ILE A 138 -2.98 1.61 14.67
C ILE A 138 -3.80 0.55 15.43
N SER A 139 -4.74 -0.15 14.76
CA SER A 139 -5.51 -1.23 15.39
C SER A 139 -4.60 -2.41 15.74
N HIS A 140 -3.67 -2.78 14.89
CA HIS A 140 -2.66 -3.80 15.18
C HIS A 140 -1.71 -3.37 16.28
N PHE A 141 -1.23 -2.13 16.24
CA PHE A 141 -0.33 -1.58 17.25
C PHE A 141 -0.99 -1.55 18.63
N TYR A 142 -2.21 -1.03 18.71
CA TYR A 142 -2.95 -0.96 19.97
C TYR A 142 -3.36 -2.35 20.47
N GLN A 143 -3.74 -3.27 19.58
CA GLN A 143 -4.05 -4.65 19.96
C GLN A 143 -2.84 -5.35 20.58
N ALA A 144 -1.64 -5.14 20.03
CA ALA A 144 -0.41 -5.68 20.60
C ALA A 144 -0.16 -5.14 22.03
N ILE A 145 -0.41 -3.85 22.26
CA ILE A 145 -0.33 -3.22 23.58
C ILE A 145 -1.36 -3.85 24.53
N LEU A 146 -2.63 -3.95 24.13
CA LEU A 146 -3.71 -4.54 24.96
C LEU A 146 -3.43 -6.00 25.34
N LYS A 147 -2.78 -6.76 24.45
CA LYS A 147 -2.40 -8.17 24.70
C LYS A 147 -1.06 -8.32 25.40
N ASN A 148 -0.37 -7.21 25.74
CA ASN A 148 0.97 -7.23 26.33
C ASN A 148 1.94 -8.10 25.53
N GLU A 149 1.89 -8.02 24.20
CA GLU A 149 2.74 -8.84 23.33
C GLU A 149 4.24 -8.54 23.61
N PRO A 150 5.11 -9.57 23.69
CA PRO A 150 6.51 -9.40 24.16
C PRO A 150 7.37 -8.44 23.32
N HIS A 151 6.99 -8.19 22.07
CA HIS A 151 7.71 -7.30 21.18
C HIS A 151 7.41 -5.81 21.42
N VAL A 152 6.28 -5.48 22.07
CA VAL A 152 5.82 -4.10 22.24
C VAL A 152 6.90 -3.17 22.81
N PRO A 153 7.62 -3.52 23.90
CA PRO A 153 8.65 -2.63 24.46
C PRO A 153 9.85 -2.37 23.52
N GLN A 154 10.00 -3.17 22.49
CA GLN A 154 11.12 -3.09 21.55
C GLN A 154 10.79 -2.28 20.29
N ILE A 155 9.52 -1.92 20.09
CA ILE A 155 9.06 -1.19 18.90
C ILE A 155 9.72 0.18 18.84
N LYS A 156 10.39 0.44 17.72
CA LYS A 156 10.92 1.76 17.37
C LYS A 156 10.22 2.35 16.15
N ASN A 157 9.93 1.51 15.15
CA ASN A 157 9.30 1.91 13.91
C ASN A 157 8.14 0.97 13.55
N VAL A 158 7.07 1.55 13.04
CA VAL A 158 5.97 0.80 12.41
C VAL A 158 5.76 1.37 11.01
N TYR A 159 5.70 0.49 10.02
CA TYR A 159 5.52 0.85 8.62
C TYR A 159 4.32 0.14 7.99
N THR A 160 3.75 0.74 6.94
CA THR A 160 3.05 0.02 5.88
C THR A 160 4.07 -0.61 4.94
N LEU A 161 3.62 -1.48 4.03
CA LEU A 161 4.54 -2.10 3.07
C LEU A 161 5.16 -1.06 2.12
N ALA A 162 4.37 -0.10 1.62
CA ALA A 162 4.88 0.96 0.75
C ALA A 162 5.93 1.82 1.43
N ALA A 163 5.67 2.26 2.67
CA ALA A 163 6.59 3.07 3.44
C ALA A 163 7.87 2.31 3.79
N TYR A 164 7.79 1.02 4.11
CA TYR A 164 8.95 0.18 4.38
C TYR A 164 9.85 0.03 3.16
N ILE A 165 9.30 -0.31 2.00
CA ILE A 165 10.09 -0.44 0.75
C ILE A 165 10.71 0.90 0.37
N HIS A 166 9.97 1.99 0.51
CA HIS A 166 10.50 3.32 0.27
C HIS A 166 11.70 3.64 1.18
N TYR A 167 11.57 3.32 2.48
CA TYR A 167 12.65 3.48 3.44
C TYR A 167 13.90 2.66 3.04
N MET A 168 13.73 1.41 2.63
CA MET A 168 14.84 0.56 2.15
C MET A 168 15.55 1.15 0.92
N LEU A 169 14.82 1.85 0.06
CA LEU A 169 15.37 2.46 -1.16
C LEU A 169 16.02 3.82 -0.91
N THR A 170 15.43 4.64 -0.03
CA THR A 170 15.80 6.06 0.11
C THR A 170 16.39 6.43 1.47
N GLY A 171 16.25 5.57 2.48
CA GLY A 171 16.60 5.89 3.87
C GLY A 171 15.66 6.92 4.53
N GLN A 172 14.57 7.33 3.85
CA GLN A 172 13.62 8.31 4.37
C GLN A 172 12.41 7.62 5.00
N LYS A 173 12.15 7.92 6.28
CA LYS A 173 10.99 7.42 7.02
C LYS A 173 9.77 8.31 6.75
N VAL A 174 9.19 8.14 5.57
CA VAL A 174 8.05 8.93 5.09
C VAL A 174 6.96 8.04 4.49
N ILE A 175 5.75 8.59 4.37
CA ILE A 175 4.57 7.93 3.83
C ILE A 175 3.71 8.96 3.10
N GLY A 176 3.09 8.58 1.98
CA GLY A 176 2.09 9.41 1.32
C GLY A 176 0.80 9.51 2.14
N VAL A 177 0.11 10.62 2.02
CA VAL A 177 -1.07 10.92 2.85
C VAL A 177 -2.21 9.91 2.66
N GLY A 178 -2.37 9.38 1.44
CA GLY A 178 -3.38 8.36 1.17
C GLY A 178 -3.12 7.07 1.98
N ASP A 179 -1.89 6.57 1.95
CA ASP A 179 -1.50 5.39 2.72
C ASP A 179 -1.47 5.65 4.24
N ALA A 180 -1.03 6.85 4.65
CA ALA A 180 -1.05 7.29 6.05
C ALA A 180 -2.45 7.25 6.66
N SER A 181 -3.48 7.58 5.86
CA SER A 181 -4.89 7.51 6.28
C SER A 181 -5.36 6.09 6.62
N GLY A 182 -4.64 5.08 6.14
CA GLY A 182 -4.83 3.68 6.51
C GLY A 182 -3.98 3.21 7.68
N MET A 183 -3.08 4.05 8.20
CA MET A 183 -2.33 3.80 9.43
C MET A 183 -3.03 4.39 10.65
N PHE A 184 -3.41 5.65 10.55
CA PHE A 184 -4.00 6.47 11.62
C PHE A 184 -4.90 7.53 10.98
N PRO A 185 -5.98 8.00 11.66
CA PRO A 185 -6.81 9.06 11.11
C PRO A 185 -6.03 10.31 10.74
N VAL A 186 -6.21 10.78 9.52
CA VAL A 186 -5.56 11.97 8.95
C VAL A 186 -6.54 13.14 8.94
N LYS A 187 -6.03 14.35 9.12
CA LYS A 187 -6.79 15.60 9.02
C LYS A 187 -6.13 16.56 8.04
N LEU A 188 -6.91 17.07 7.12
CA LEU A 188 -6.49 18.14 6.22
C LEU A 188 -6.58 19.49 6.94
N ASN A 189 -5.46 20.19 7.04
CA ASN A 189 -5.33 21.51 7.65
C ASN A 189 -4.84 22.51 6.58
N GLY A 190 -5.76 23.24 5.97
CA GLY A 190 -5.43 24.10 4.82
C GLY A 190 -4.99 23.27 3.62
N SER A 191 -3.74 23.43 3.19
CA SER A 191 -3.15 22.70 2.05
C SER A 191 -2.27 21.52 2.47
N LYS A 192 -2.20 21.18 3.75
CA LYS A 192 -1.41 20.04 4.26
C LYS A 192 -2.28 19.12 5.07
N ALA A 193 -2.12 17.83 4.84
CA ALA A 193 -2.71 16.80 5.66
C ALA A 193 -1.62 16.13 6.53
N ASP A 194 -2.00 15.75 7.74
CA ASP A 194 -1.15 15.03 8.66
C ASP A 194 -2.01 14.17 9.60
N TYR A 195 -1.40 13.30 10.38
CA TYR A 195 -2.10 12.58 11.44
C TYR A 195 -2.86 13.54 12.34
N ASN A 196 -4.09 13.18 12.70
CA ASN A 196 -4.96 14.03 13.51
C ASN A 196 -4.37 14.22 14.92
N ALA A 197 -3.87 15.42 15.20
CA ALA A 197 -3.20 15.74 16.46
C ALA A 197 -4.09 15.55 17.70
N ASP A 198 -5.40 15.81 17.57
CA ASP A 198 -6.35 15.64 18.67
C ASP A 198 -6.50 14.14 19.03
N TYR A 199 -6.47 13.27 18.00
CA TYR A 199 -6.55 11.82 18.19
C TYR A 199 -5.23 11.23 18.67
N ILE A 200 -4.09 11.78 18.22
CA ILE A 200 -2.77 11.44 18.79
C ILE A 200 -2.77 11.72 20.30
N ALA A 201 -3.18 12.92 20.71
CA ALA A 201 -3.20 13.29 22.13
C ALA A 201 -4.09 12.35 22.95
N LYS A 202 -5.27 11.98 22.44
CA LYS A 202 -6.16 11.02 23.09
C LYS A 202 -5.54 9.63 23.22
N PHE A 203 -4.92 9.13 22.15
CA PHE A 203 -4.29 7.82 22.12
C PHE A 203 -3.08 7.74 23.06
N GLU A 204 -2.19 8.72 23.00
CA GLU A 204 -1.00 8.79 23.86
C GLU A 204 -1.31 8.97 25.34
N ALA A 205 -2.51 9.50 25.68
CA ALA A 205 -2.98 9.65 27.05
C ALA A 205 -3.57 8.36 27.66
N LEU A 206 -3.82 7.32 26.85
CA LEU A 206 -4.30 6.05 27.37
C LEU A 206 -3.29 5.46 28.36
N PRO A 207 -3.70 5.00 29.56
CA PRO A 207 -2.78 4.49 30.57
C PRO A 207 -1.84 3.40 30.09
N GLU A 208 -2.37 2.44 29.32
CA GLU A 208 -1.61 1.33 28.75
C GLU A 208 -0.64 1.75 27.67
N VAL A 209 -0.89 2.86 26.96
CA VAL A 209 0.01 3.43 25.94
C VAL A 209 1.08 4.28 26.60
N SER A 210 0.68 5.15 27.56
CA SER A 210 1.58 6.08 28.25
C SER A 210 2.67 5.37 29.04
N THR A 211 2.41 4.14 29.51
CA THR A 211 3.38 3.29 30.22
C THR A 211 4.62 3.00 29.36
N PHE A 212 4.47 2.89 28.04
CA PHE A 212 5.58 2.68 27.10
C PHE A 212 6.21 3.98 26.60
N GLY A 213 5.55 5.12 26.81
CA GLY A 213 6.03 6.42 26.35
C GLY A 213 6.04 6.60 24.84
N PHE A 214 5.25 5.82 24.11
CA PHE A 214 5.16 5.93 22.65
C PHE A 214 4.65 7.29 22.20
N LYS A 215 5.27 7.80 21.13
CA LYS A 215 4.85 8.99 20.40
C LYS A 215 4.55 8.59 18.95
N ILE A 216 3.31 8.77 18.53
CA ILE A 216 2.89 8.38 17.18
C ILE A 216 3.80 8.98 16.12
N ASN A 217 4.12 10.27 16.23
CA ASN A 217 4.99 10.97 15.28
C ASN A 217 6.47 10.51 15.28
N GLU A 218 6.87 9.70 16.28
CA GLU A 218 8.20 9.07 16.31
C GLU A 218 8.15 7.63 15.81
N VAL A 219 7.05 6.91 16.11
CA VAL A 219 6.88 5.50 15.75
C VAL A 219 6.42 5.35 14.30
N PHE A 220 5.51 6.19 13.83
CA PHE A 220 4.98 6.15 12.47
C PHE A 220 5.79 7.04 11.51
N PRO A 221 5.79 6.77 10.19
CA PRO A 221 6.44 7.60 9.19
C PRO A 221 5.83 9.00 9.12
N LYS A 222 6.65 9.99 8.74
CA LYS A 222 6.19 11.35 8.49
C LYS A 222 5.30 11.40 7.24
N VAL A 223 4.15 12.03 7.35
CA VAL A 223 3.20 12.19 6.24
C VAL A 223 3.71 13.22 5.22
N LEU A 224 3.60 12.90 3.95
CA LEU A 224 3.89 13.78 2.83
C LEU A 224 2.71 13.82 1.86
N MET A 225 2.47 14.99 1.29
CA MET A 225 1.47 15.19 0.24
C MET A 225 2.01 14.71 -1.11
N ALA A 226 1.12 14.32 -2.01
CA ALA A 226 1.51 14.05 -3.40
C ALA A 226 2.27 15.25 -4.00
N GLY A 227 3.41 14.97 -4.64
CA GLY A 227 4.29 15.98 -5.23
C GLY A 227 5.35 16.56 -4.28
N GLU A 228 5.32 16.27 -2.99
CA GLU A 228 6.42 16.63 -2.09
C GLU A 228 7.65 15.72 -2.33
N ALA A 229 8.83 16.25 -2.02
CA ALA A 229 10.08 15.49 -2.15
C ALA A 229 10.18 14.43 -1.05
N ALA A 230 10.33 13.16 -1.44
CA ALA A 230 10.40 12.04 -0.51
C ALA A 230 11.81 11.38 -0.44
N GLY A 231 12.81 12.06 -0.96
CA GLY A 231 14.19 11.59 -0.97
C GLY A 231 14.62 11.04 -2.33
N THR A 232 15.83 10.51 -2.35
CA THR A 232 16.46 9.94 -3.55
C THR A 232 16.96 8.53 -3.27
N LEU A 233 17.03 7.71 -4.31
CA LEU A 233 17.60 6.37 -4.25
C LEU A 233 19.04 6.44 -3.73
N THR A 234 19.32 5.77 -2.63
CA THR A 234 20.67 5.68 -2.07
C THR A 234 21.50 4.63 -2.81
N GLU A 235 22.83 4.63 -2.63
CA GLU A 235 23.69 3.55 -3.17
C GLU A 235 23.27 2.17 -2.62
N ALA A 236 22.95 2.10 -1.32
CA ALA A 236 22.45 0.88 -0.70
C ALA A 236 21.09 0.47 -1.27
N GLY A 237 20.18 1.44 -1.47
CA GLY A 237 18.87 1.21 -2.08
C GLY A 237 18.95 0.78 -3.53
N ALA A 238 19.87 1.37 -4.32
CA ALA A 238 20.11 0.96 -5.70
C ALA A 238 20.62 -0.49 -5.77
N LYS A 239 21.57 -0.85 -4.91
CA LYS A 239 22.09 -2.22 -4.82
C LYS A 239 21.04 -3.20 -4.27
N PHE A 240 20.17 -2.74 -3.39
CA PHE A 240 19.06 -3.54 -2.88
C PHE A 240 18.03 -3.84 -3.98
N LEU A 241 17.66 -2.85 -4.78
CA LEU A 241 16.72 -3.01 -5.91
C LEU A 241 17.35 -3.80 -7.06
N ASP A 242 18.60 -3.50 -7.40
CA ASP A 242 19.36 -4.12 -8.46
C ASP A 242 20.67 -4.75 -7.94
N PRO A 243 20.64 -6.02 -7.51
CA PRO A 243 21.86 -6.71 -7.02
C PRO A 243 22.99 -6.80 -8.04
N THR A 244 22.72 -6.58 -9.35
CA THR A 244 23.77 -6.55 -10.38
C THR A 244 24.67 -5.31 -10.27
N GLY A 245 24.20 -4.26 -9.54
CA GLY A 245 24.94 -3.02 -9.33
C GLY A 245 24.98 -2.10 -10.56
N GLU A 246 24.11 -2.31 -11.54
CA GLU A 246 24.04 -1.46 -12.75
C GLU A 246 23.18 -0.22 -12.55
N LEU A 247 22.27 -0.23 -11.56
CA LEU A 247 21.36 0.91 -11.27
C LEU A 247 22.12 2.05 -10.57
N GLU A 248 22.02 3.25 -11.12
CA GLU A 248 22.61 4.47 -10.56
C GLU A 248 21.79 4.97 -9.35
N ALA A 249 22.48 5.46 -8.32
CA ALA A 249 21.89 6.16 -7.20
C ALA A 249 21.50 7.61 -7.54
N GLY A 250 20.85 8.31 -6.60
CA GLY A 250 20.51 9.72 -6.75
C GLY A 250 19.18 9.99 -7.48
N ILE A 251 18.47 8.96 -7.89
CA ILE A 251 17.17 9.07 -8.59
C ILE A 251 16.10 9.51 -7.58
N PRO A 252 15.30 10.57 -7.85
CA PRO A 252 14.26 11.00 -6.94
C PRO A 252 13.09 10.01 -6.87
N PHE A 253 12.52 9.88 -5.67
CA PHE A 253 11.31 9.10 -5.43
C PHE A 253 10.17 10.03 -4.95
N CYS A 254 8.94 9.73 -5.39
CA CYS A 254 7.75 10.36 -4.85
C CYS A 254 7.36 9.71 -3.50
N PRO A 255 6.48 10.35 -2.70
CA PRO A 255 5.94 9.74 -1.50
C PRO A 255 5.33 8.38 -1.81
N PRO A 256 5.65 7.33 -1.01
CA PRO A 256 5.08 6.01 -1.22
C PRO A 256 3.58 6.01 -0.86
N GLU A 257 2.76 5.38 -1.67
CA GLU A 257 1.31 5.42 -1.53
C GLU A 257 0.68 4.03 -1.45
N GLY A 258 -0.53 3.98 -0.93
CA GLY A 258 -1.38 2.80 -0.98
C GLY A 258 -2.01 2.59 -2.37
N ASP A 259 -2.36 1.33 -2.66
CA ASP A 259 -3.01 0.92 -3.91
C ASP A 259 -4.35 1.65 -4.17
N ALA A 260 -5.11 1.95 -3.12
CA ALA A 260 -6.35 2.72 -3.25
C ALA A 260 -6.09 4.16 -3.74
N GLY A 261 -5.11 4.86 -3.15
CA GLY A 261 -4.76 6.23 -3.55
C GLY A 261 -4.19 6.31 -4.95
N THR A 262 -3.28 5.40 -5.31
CA THR A 262 -2.73 5.33 -6.67
C THR A 262 -3.79 4.94 -7.71
N GLY A 263 -4.74 4.06 -7.34
CA GLY A 263 -5.90 3.72 -8.17
C GLY A 263 -6.81 4.93 -8.43
N MET A 264 -7.04 5.78 -7.43
CA MET A 264 -7.79 7.03 -7.60
C MET A 264 -7.06 8.00 -8.53
N ALA A 265 -5.75 8.14 -8.40
CA ALA A 265 -4.94 8.95 -9.30
C ALA A 265 -4.98 8.41 -10.74
N ALA A 266 -4.82 7.10 -10.92
CA ALA A 266 -4.84 6.44 -12.23
C ALA A 266 -6.20 6.59 -12.96
N THR A 267 -7.31 6.65 -12.22
CA THR A 267 -8.66 6.83 -12.76
C THR A 267 -9.12 8.29 -12.82
N ASN A 268 -8.23 9.24 -12.48
CA ASN A 268 -8.54 10.67 -12.39
C ASN A 268 -9.75 10.98 -11.47
N SER A 269 -9.87 10.27 -10.36
CA SER A 269 -10.98 10.36 -9.41
C SER A 269 -10.55 10.93 -8.05
N VAL A 270 -9.71 11.97 -8.06
CA VAL A 270 -9.20 12.64 -6.84
C VAL A 270 -9.95 13.92 -6.48
N LYS A 271 -10.83 14.42 -7.33
CA LYS A 271 -11.61 15.64 -7.08
C LYS A 271 -12.86 15.33 -6.28
N ALA A 272 -13.33 16.29 -5.47
CA ALA A 272 -14.62 16.20 -4.78
C ALA A 272 -15.76 15.80 -5.73
N LYS A 273 -16.65 14.91 -5.28
CA LYS A 273 -17.76 14.31 -6.05
C LYS A 273 -17.33 13.39 -7.20
N THR A 274 -16.07 13.07 -7.32
CA THR A 274 -15.62 11.97 -8.17
C THR A 274 -15.37 10.73 -7.33
N GLY A 275 -15.24 9.60 -7.98
CA GLY A 275 -14.95 8.35 -7.30
C GLY A 275 -14.56 7.27 -8.28
N ASN A 276 -14.13 6.15 -7.76
CA ASN A 276 -13.85 4.97 -8.54
C ASN A 276 -14.37 3.70 -7.84
N ILE A 277 -14.49 2.65 -8.60
CA ILE A 277 -14.79 1.32 -8.10
C ILE A 277 -13.64 0.41 -8.51
N SER A 278 -13.01 -0.22 -7.53
CA SER A 278 -12.03 -1.28 -7.75
C SER A 278 -12.73 -2.62 -7.60
N ALA A 279 -12.83 -3.37 -8.69
CA ALA A 279 -13.52 -4.66 -8.74
C ALA A 279 -12.49 -5.77 -9.04
N GLY A 280 -12.10 -6.46 -7.99
CA GLY A 280 -11.23 -7.63 -8.04
C GLY A 280 -11.91 -8.83 -7.38
N THR A 281 -11.20 -9.63 -6.62
CA THR A 281 -11.78 -10.70 -5.78
C THR A 281 -12.81 -10.13 -4.80
N SER A 282 -12.49 -8.98 -4.21
CA SER A 282 -13.42 -8.10 -3.49
C SER A 282 -13.71 -6.85 -4.32
N VAL A 283 -14.70 -6.07 -3.91
CA VAL A 283 -15.00 -4.76 -4.49
C VAL A 283 -14.94 -3.68 -3.42
N PHE A 284 -14.35 -2.55 -3.75
CA PHE A 284 -14.49 -1.35 -2.93
C PHE A 284 -14.82 -0.13 -3.81
N SER A 285 -15.74 0.67 -3.30
CA SER A 285 -16.18 1.93 -3.91
C SER A 285 -15.65 3.09 -3.09
N MET A 286 -15.02 4.05 -3.74
CA MET A 286 -14.46 5.25 -3.13
C MET A 286 -15.07 6.49 -3.73
N VAL A 287 -15.48 7.42 -2.87
CA VAL A 287 -16.08 8.71 -3.29
C VAL A 287 -15.39 9.83 -2.53
N VAL A 288 -14.80 10.79 -3.25
CA VAL A 288 -14.19 11.98 -2.66
C VAL A 288 -15.25 12.91 -2.13
N LEU A 289 -15.19 13.21 -0.84
CA LEU A 289 -16.16 14.03 -0.14
C LEU A 289 -15.84 15.53 -0.30
N GLU A 290 -16.87 16.38 -0.35
CA GLU A 290 -16.73 17.84 -0.26
C GLU A 290 -16.56 18.33 1.18
N LYS A 291 -17.05 17.55 2.14
CA LYS A 291 -17.02 17.81 3.58
C LYS A 291 -17.10 16.49 4.33
N ASP A 292 -16.72 16.52 5.58
CA ASP A 292 -16.84 15.36 6.46
C ASP A 292 -18.28 14.83 6.52
N LEU A 293 -18.41 13.52 6.74
CA LEU A 293 -19.71 12.89 6.94
C LEU A 293 -20.36 13.43 8.22
N ALA A 294 -21.67 13.63 8.18
CA ALA A 294 -22.43 14.11 9.34
C ALA A 294 -22.49 13.06 10.47
N ASN A 295 -22.38 11.78 10.14
CA ASN A 295 -22.42 10.68 11.07
C ASN A 295 -21.28 9.69 10.81
N VAL A 296 -20.89 8.96 11.84
CA VAL A 296 -19.96 7.82 11.75
C VAL A 296 -20.74 6.55 11.45
N TYR A 297 -20.25 5.74 10.52
CA TYR A 297 -20.87 4.47 10.11
C TYR A 297 -19.87 3.30 10.30
N PRO A 298 -19.60 2.88 11.55
CA PRO A 298 -18.59 1.85 11.83
C PRO A 298 -18.91 0.53 11.12
N GLY A 299 -17.90 -0.07 10.49
CA GLY A 299 -18.04 -1.33 9.76
C GLY A 299 -18.79 -1.24 8.43
N ILE A 300 -19.25 -0.04 8.03
CA ILE A 300 -19.96 0.20 6.76
C ILE A 300 -19.17 1.17 5.89
N ILE A 301 -18.77 2.31 6.42
CA ILE A 301 -18.02 3.34 5.70
C ILE A 301 -16.72 3.62 6.45
N ASP A 302 -15.62 3.40 5.77
CA ASP A 302 -14.30 3.82 6.23
C ASP A 302 -13.95 5.18 5.64
N ILE A 303 -13.20 5.98 6.36
CA ILE A 303 -12.70 7.27 5.90
C ILE A 303 -11.20 7.18 5.68
N VAL A 304 -10.81 7.27 4.43
CA VAL A 304 -9.41 7.39 3.98
C VAL A 304 -9.22 8.75 3.29
N THR A 305 -8.06 8.99 2.67
CA THR A 305 -7.82 10.23 1.92
C THR A 305 -7.36 9.95 0.50
N THR A 306 -7.54 10.94 -0.38
CA THR A 306 -6.84 11.00 -1.65
C THR A 306 -5.35 11.28 -1.43
N PRO A 307 -4.45 11.05 -2.42
CA PRO A 307 -3.03 11.41 -2.32
C PRO A 307 -2.75 12.91 -2.10
N ASP A 308 -3.75 13.77 -2.30
CA ASP A 308 -3.72 15.20 -2.00
C ASP A 308 -4.52 15.59 -0.74
N GLY A 309 -4.93 14.58 0.07
CA GLY A 309 -5.43 14.76 1.44
C GLY A 309 -6.92 15.02 1.59
N TYR A 310 -7.72 14.99 0.51
CA TYR A 310 -9.16 15.14 0.61
C TYR A 310 -9.81 13.88 1.19
N PRO A 311 -10.85 14.02 2.05
CA PRO A 311 -11.52 12.87 2.65
C PRO A 311 -12.26 12.04 1.59
N VAL A 312 -12.16 10.73 1.74
CA VAL A 312 -12.78 9.73 0.86
C VAL A 312 -13.63 8.79 1.70
N ALA A 313 -14.91 8.68 1.36
CA ALA A 313 -15.74 7.60 1.88
C ALA A 313 -15.49 6.34 1.07
N MET A 314 -15.12 5.27 1.76
CA MET A 314 -14.86 3.96 1.17
C MET A 314 -15.81 2.92 1.75
N VAL A 315 -16.47 2.17 0.85
CA VAL A 315 -17.25 0.98 1.20
C VAL A 315 -16.57 -0.23 0.60
N HIS A 316 -16.33 -1.25 1.40
CA HIS A 316 -15.68 -2.49 1.00
C HIS A 316 -16.62 -3.68 1.13
N CYS A 317 -16.65 -4.54 0.11
CA CYS A 317 -17.35 -5.82 0.12
C CYS A 317 -16.40 -6.94 -0.29
N ASN A 318 -16.37 -8.02 0.48
CA ASN A 318 -15.49 -9.17 0.24
C ASN A 318 -15.88 -9.99 -1.00
N ASN A 319 -17.08 -9.79 -1.54
CA ASN A 319 -17.63 -10.56 -2.65
C ASN A 319 -17.67 -9.73 -3.92
N CYS A 320 -17.00 -10.20 -4.99
CA CYS A 320 -17.05 -9.60 -6.32
C CYS A 320 -16.74 -10.64 -7.40
N THR A 321 -15.61 -10.56 -8.08
CA THR A 321 -15.29 -11.44 -9.22
C THR A 321 -15.15 -12.91 -8.82
N GLY A 322 -14.78 -13.21 -7.59
CA GLY A 322 -14.77 -14.57 -7.07
C GLY A 322 -16.17 -15.20 -7.09
N GLU A 323 -17.14 -14.51 -6.50
CA GLU A 323 -18.53 -14.97 -6.48
C GLU A 323 -19.13 -15.02 -7.90
N HIS A 324 -18.88 -13.98 -8.70
CA HIS A 324 -19.29 -13.97 -10.11
C HIS A 324 -18.77 -15.20 -10.87
N ASN A 325 -17.51 -15.59 -10.66
CA ASN A 325 -16.92 -16.75 -11.30
C ASN A 325 -17.62 -18.05 -10.86
N TYR A 326 -17.96 -18.21 -9.57
CA TYR A 326 -18.72 -19.38 -9.09
C TYR A 326 -20.10 -19.48 -9.75
N TRP A 327 -20.81 -18.36 -9.91
CA TRP A 327 -22.09 -18.35 -10.64
C TRP A 327 -21.91 -18.71 -12.11
N MET A 328 -20.87 -18.18 -12.76
CA MET A 328 -20.56 -18.51 -14.16
C MET A 328 -20.19 -19.99 -14.33
N ASP A 329 -19.43 -20.56 -13.40
CA ASP A 329 -19.08 -21.96 -13.41
C ASP A 329 -20.32 -22.84 -13.20
N LEU A 330 -21.22 -22.47 -12.28
CA LEU A 330 -22.50 -23.17 -12.07
C LEU A 330 -23.38 -23.11 -13.32
N PHE A 331 -23.56 -21.94 -13.94
CA PHE A 331 -24.35 -21.85 -15.18
C PHE A 331 -23.73 -22.65 -16.31
N TYR A 332 -22.40 -22.72 -16.38
CA TYR A 332 -21.70 -23.54 -17.36
C TYR A 332 -21.97 -25.05 -17.15
N GLU A 333 -21.88 -25.52 -15.90
CA GLU A 333 -22.19 -26.91 -15.56
C GLU A 333 -23.65 -27.27 -15.89
N VAL A 334 -24.61 -26.40 -15.57
CA VAL A 334 -26.01 -26.55 -15.92
C VAL A 334 -26.18 -26.65 -17.44
N ALA A 335 -25.58 -25.74 -18.18
CA ALA A 335 -25.65 -25.71 -19.64
C ALA A 335 -25.05 -26.96 -20.27
N GLN A 336 -23.90 -27.42 -19.80
CA GLN A 336 -23.30 -28.71 -20.24
C GLN A 336 -24.19 -29.91 -19.96
N THR A 337 -24.81 -29.94 -18.78
CA THR A 337 -25.68 -31.04 -18.38
C THR A 337 -26.98 -31.10 -19.23
N MET A 338 -27.52 -29.92 -19.56
CA MET A 338 -28.80 -29.82 -20.28
C MET A 338 -28.65 -29.86 -21.82
N CYS A 339 -27.54 -29.31 -22.35
CA CYS A 339 -27.36 -29.12 -23.80
C CYS A 339 -26.25 -30.00 -24.41
N GLY A 340 -25.51 -30.77 -23.64
CA GLY A 340 -24.36 -31.56 -24.06
C GLY A 340 -23.02 -30.88 -23.96
N ASN A 341 -21.92 -31.63 -24.13
CA ASN A 341 -20.56 -31.22 -23.77
C ASN A 341 -19.86 -30.24 -24.74
N ASP A 342 -20.55 -29.74 -25.77
CA ASP A 342 -19.90 -28.90 -26.83
C ASP A 342 -20.01 -27.41 -26.61
N ILE A 343 -20.33 -26.97 -25.39
CA ILE A 343 -20.38 -25.52 -25.08
C ILE A 343 -18.98 -25.05 -24.71
N PRO A 344 -18.34 -24.15 -25.52
CA PRO A 344 -17.02 -23.65 -25.19
C PRO A 344 -17.08 -22.75 -23.95
N LYS A 345 -16.14 -22.95 -23.02
CA LYS A 345 -15.94 -22.07 -21.86
C LYS A 345 -15.21 -20.79 -22.30
N ASN A 346 -15.84 -19.98 -23.14
CA ASN A 346 -15.32 -18.66 -23.49
C ASN A 346 -15.70 -17.69 -22.38
N ARG A 347 -14.69 -17.20 -21.68
CA ARG A 347 -14.80 -16.13 -20.69
C ARG A 347 -14.50 -14.77 -21.32
#